data_7d410fd254d498706a7347a750ad9654
#
_entry.id   7d410fd254d498706a7347a750ad9654
#
_cell.length_a   1.000
_cell.length_b   1.000
_cell.length_c   1.000
_cell.angle_alpha   90.00
_cell.angle_beta   90.00
_cell.angle_gamma   90.00
#
_symmetry.space_group_name_H-M   'P 1'
#
loop_
_entity.id
_entity.type
_entity.pdbx_description
1 polymer ?
#
loop_
_entity_poly.entity_id
_entity_poly.type
_entity_poly.pdbx_seq_one_letter_code
_entity_poly.pdbx_strand_id
1 'polypeptide(L)'
;MKKYLLAACLFAMFSTAAVAQDEPEEEPKEKGFDKSKLFFGGNFGLGFGNVSTLVNVSPQIGYRFNRYLAAGTGVNFIYSSFKFIGYKEQFGVAGLNVFGRVYPIDYLFLQIQPEANYTWGKQRYDDGAEYKLDKKVVPSLLGGVGAAIPAGRGAFIVTANYDLLQNERSPYGSRAFFNFGYNFGF
;
A
#
# COMPACT_ATOMS: atom_id res chain seq x y z
N MET A 1 -25.79 14.28 4.73
CA MET A 1 -25.56 15.01 3.48
C MET A 1 -24.10 14.95 2.99
N LYS A 2 -23.05 15.07 3.83
CA LYS A 2 -21.63 14.99 3.40
C LYS A 2 -21.20 13.63 2.82
N LYS A 3 -21.82 12.51 3.23
CA LYS A 3 -21.48 11.14 2.77
C LYS A 3 -21.87 10.85 1.31
N TYR A 4 -22.92 11.52 0.82
CA TYR A 4 -23.38 11.32 -0.57
C TYR A 4 -22.65 12.22 -1.59
N LEU A 5 -22.00 13.29 -1.12
CA LEU A 5 -21.20 14.17 -1.96
C LEU A 5 -19.91 13.46 -2.43
N LEU A 6 -19.29 12.67 -1.55
CA LEU A 6 -18.08 11.91 -1.86
C LEU A 6 -18.35 10.77 -2.85
N ALA A 7 -19.50 10.10 -2.73
CA ALA A 7 -19.94 9.07 -3.68
C ALA A 7 -20.26 9.65 -5.07
N ALA A 8 -20.86 10.85 -5.12
CA ALA A 8 -21.17 11.53 -6.37
C ALA A 8 -19.90 12.00 -7.11
N CYS A 9 -18.86 12.46 -6.40
CA CYS A 9 -17.58 12.83 -7.00
C CYS A 9 -16.83 11.62 -7.56
N LEU A 10 -16.90 10.46 -6.89
CA LEU A 10 -16.29 9.21 -7.39
C LEU A 10 -17.01 8.71 -8.65
N PHE A 11 -18.34 8.85 -8.71
CA PHE A 11 -19.11 8.43 -9.88
C PHE A 11 -18.93 9.37 -11.09
N ALA A 12 -18.73 10.67 -10.85
CA ALA A 12 -18.48 11.66 -11.91
C ALA A 12 -17.10 11.48 -12.58
N MET A 13 -16.08 10.96 -11.86
CA MET A 13 -14.79 10.67 -12.47
C MET A 13 -14.79 9.43 -13.37
N PHE A 14 -15.73 8.51 -13.19
CA PHE A 14 -15.88 7.34 -14.06
C PHE A 14 -16.65 7.62 -15.36
N SER A 15 -17.49 8.65 -15.39
CA SER A 15 -18.33 8.94 -16.57
C SER A 15 -17.64 9.76 -17.67
N THR A 16 -16.50 10.40 -17.40
CA THR A 16 -15.75 11.17 -18.41
C THR A 16 -14.79 10.31 -19.24
N ALA A 17 -14.60 9.04 -18.89
CA ALA A 17 -13.74 8.13 -19.66
C ALA A 17 -14.46 7.49 -20.88
N ALA A 18 -15.76 7.76 -21.07
CA ALA A 18 -16.59 7.07 -22.08
C ALA A 18 -16.83 7.87 -23.38
N VAL A 19 -16.25 9.06 -23.56
CA VAL A 19 -16.57 9.95 -24.70
C VAL A 19 -15.39 10.20 -25.65
N ALA A 20 -14.36 9.36 -25.65
CA ALA A 20 -13.27 9.48 -26.59
C ALA A 20 -13.07 8.17 -27.37
N GLN A 21 -14.03 7.82 -28.22
CA GLN A 21 -13.88 6.77 -29.21
C GLN A 21 -14.65 7.12 -30.48
N ASP A 22 -13.99 7.87 -31.36
CA ASP A 22 -14.25 7.85 -32.80
C ASP A 22 -12.89 7.99 -33.51
N GLU A 23 -12.17 6.89 -33.59
CA GLU A 23 -11.11 6.66 -34.59
C GLU A 23 -11.38 5.32 -35.29
N PRO A 24 -11.05 5.16 -36.63
CA PRO A 24 -11.47 4.04 -37.44
C PRO A 24 -10.95 2.70 -36.87
N GLU A 25 -11.82 1.71 -36.84
CA GLU A 25 -11.56 0.34 -36.42
C GLU A 25 -10.43 -0.29 -37.23
N GLU A 26 -9.21 -0.25 -36.71
CA GLU A 26 -8.24 -1.31 -37.00
C GLU A 26 -8.68 -2.55 -36.19
N GLU A 27 -8.88 -3.68 -36.87
CA GLU A 27 -9.25 -4.98 -36.25
C GLU A 27 -8.43 -5.21 -34.97
N PRO A 28 -9.06 -5.58 -33.83
CA PRO A 28 -8.36 -5.79 -32.59
C PRO A 28 -7.43 -6.99 -32.75
N LYS A 29 -6.16 -6.77 -32.98
CA LYS A 29 -5.14 -7.77 -32.67
C LYS A 29 -5.37 -8.14 -31.20
N GLU A 30 -5.77 -9.38 -30.95
CA GLU A 30 -5.85 -9.94 -29.60
C GLU A 30 -4.52 -9.63 -28.90
N LYS A 31 -4.49 -8.57 -28.11
CA LYS A 31 -3.35 -8.24 -27.28
C LYS A 31 -3.33 -9.24 -26.14
N GLY A 32 -2.73 -10.38 -26.39
CA GLY A 32 -2.45 -11.38 -25.37
C GLY A 32 -1.74 -10.72 -24.17
N PHE A 33 -1.81 -11.34 -23.02
CA PHE A 33 -1.17 -10.87 -21.79
C PHE A 33 0.34 -10.63 -22.03
N ASP A 34 0.75 -9.37 -21.95
CA ASP A 34 2.12 -8.94 -22.19
C ASP A 34 2.94 -9.03 -20.91
N LYS A 35 3.73 -10.09 -20.80
CA LYS A 35 4.59 -10.35 -19.64
C LYS A 35 5.63 -9.24 -19.39
N SER A 36 5.99 -8.45 -20.40
CA SER A 36 6.95 -7.35 -20.26
C SER A 36 6.41 -6.19 -19.41
N LYS A 37 5.09 -6.12 -19.25
CA LYS A 37 4.39 -5.12 -18.43
C LYS A 37 4.20 -5.55 -16.98
N LEU A 38 4.60 -6.77 -16.63
CA LEU A 38 4.63 -7.20 -15.25
C LEU A 38 5.83 -6.59 -14.54
N PHE A 39 5.57 -6.11 -13.35
CA PHE A 39 6.62 -5.77 -12.41
C PHE A 39 6.38 -6.48 -11.07
N PHE A 40 7.47 -6.77 -10.37
CA PHE A 40 7.44 -7.31 -9.03
C PHE A 40 8.46 -6.57 -8.17
N GLY A 41 8.18 -6.49 -6.91
CA GLY A 41 9.03 -5.76 -5.98
C GLY A 41 8.37 -5.66 -4.63
N GLY A 42 8.48 -4.51 -4.02
CA GLY A 42 7.82 -4.26 -2.74
C GLY A 42 8.56 -3.26 -1.90
N ASN A 43 8.00 -3.05 -0.71
CA ASN A 43 8.58 -2.17 0.29
C ASN A 43 9.28 -2.98 1.36
N PHE A 44 10.38 -2.44 1.85
CA PHE A 44 11.16 -3.01 2.94
C PHE A 44 11.57 -1.89 3.89
N GLY A 45 11.37 -2.10 5.17
CA GLY A 45 11.75 -1.17 6.21
C GLY A 45 12.26 -1.90 7.45
N LEU A 46 13.40 -1.48 7.94
CA LEU A 46 13.96 -1.95 9.21
C LEU A 46 14.25 -0.74 10.08
N GLY A 47 13.85 -0.81 11.33
CA GLY A 47 14.16 0.15 12.35
C GLY A 47 14.65 -0.56 13.60
N PHE A 48 15.85 -0.24 14.05
CA PHE A 48 16.41 -0.76 15.28
C PHE A 48 16.84 0.41 16.18
N GLY A 49 16.36 0.39 17.40
CA GLY A 49 16.75 1.33 18.44
C GLY A 49 16.99 0.61 19.75
N ASN A 50 17.51 1.33 20.74
CA ASN A 50 17.80 0.75 22.07
C ASN A 50 16.53 0.15 22.70
N VAL A 51 15.38 0.69 22.40
CA VAL A 51 14.07 0.31 22.98
C VAL A 51 13.03 -0.12 21.94
N SER A 52 13.37 -0.10 20.65
CA SER A 52 12.42 -0.38 19.58
C SER A 52 12.99 -1.25 18.48
N THR A 53 12.17 -2.11 17.94
CA THR A 53 12.44 -2.89 16.73
C THR A 53 11.24 -2.77 15.82
N LEU A 54 11.46 -2.43 14.55
CA LEU A 54 10.45 -2.40 13.51
C LEU A 54 10.95 -3.18 12.31
N VAL A 55 10.13 -4.09 11.82
CA VAL A 55 10.35 -4.82 10.56
C VAL A 55 9.09 -4.64 9.72
N ASN A 56 9.25 -4.16 8.51
CA ASN A 56 8.17 -4.04 7.52
C ASN A 56 8.64 -4.66 6.22
N VAL A 57 7.90 -5.65 5.72
CA VAL A 57 8.16 -6.30 4.43
C VAL A 57 6.83 -6.41 3.69
N SER A 58 6.76 -5.83 2.50
CA SER A 58 5.52 -5.78 1.73
C SER A 58 5.80 -6.09 0.26
N PRO A 59 6.00 -7.38 -0.11
CA PRO A 59 6.17 -7.77 -1.50
C PRO A 59 4.89 -7.54 -2.30
N GLN A 60 5.08 -7.11 -3.55
CA GLN A 60 4.00 -6.74 -4.48
C GLN A 60 4.29 -7.27 -5.87
N ILE A 61 3.22 -7.60 -6.59
CA ILE A 61 3.23 -7.86 -8.02
C ILE A 61 2.22 -6.95 -8.69
N GLY A 62 2.57 -6.37 -9.81
CA GLY A 62 1.70 -5.47 -10.53
C GLY A 62 1.85 -5.56 -12.04
N TYR A 63 0.91 -4.96 -12.72
CA TYR A 63 0.85 -4.86 -14.17
C TYR A 63 0.68 -3.41 -14.60
N ARG A 64 1.51 -2.97 -15.53
CA ARG A 64 1.43 -1.64 -16.14
C ARG A 64 0.58 -1.72 -17.40
N PHE A 65 -0.67 -1.27 -17.32
CA PHE A 65 -1.60 -1.29 -18.47
C PHE A 65 -1.10 -0.38 -19.60
N ASN A 66 -0.68 0.81 -19.23
CA ASN A 66 -0.10 1.81 -20.13
C ASN A 66 0.86 2.72 -19.33
N ARG A 67 1.37 3.79 -19.95
CA ARG A 67 2.27 4.73 -19.28
C ARG A 67 1.64 5.47 -18.10
N TYR A 68 0.30 5.53 -18.04
CA TYR A 68 -0.43 6.28 -17.03
C TYR A 68 -1.02 5.42 -15.92
N LEU A 69 -1.24 4.13 -16.15
CA LEU A 69 -1.99 3.28 -15.23
C LEU A 69 -1.22 1.98 -14.92
N ALA A 70 -1.16 1.68 -13.64
CA ALA A 70 -0.72 0.39 -13.14
C ALA A 70 -1.62 -0.06 -11.99
N ALA A 71 -1.79 -1.37 -11.84
CA ALA A 71 -2.45 -1.96 -10.69
C ALA A 71 -1.76 -3.27 -10.30
N GLY A 72 -2.01 -3.70 -9.08
CA GLY A 72 -1.41 -4.92 -8.59
C GLY A 72 -1.94 -5.32 -7.23
N THR A 73 -1.30 -6.34 -6.69
CA THR A 73 -1.61 -6.89 -5.37
C THR A 73 -0.34 -7.18 -4.60
N GLY A 74 -0.45 -7.30 -3.30
CA GLY A 74 0.66 -7.62 -2.43
C GLY A 74 0.23 -8.16 -1.09
N VAL A 75 1.22 -8.53 -0.30
CA VAL A 75 1.05 -8.91 1.08
C VAL A 75 1.82 -7.94 1.97
N ASN A 76 1.32 -7.69 3.17
CA ASN A 76 1.97 -6.84 4.15
C ASN A 76 2.36 -7.70 5.35
N PHE A 77 3.57 -7.54 5.81
CA PHE A 77 4.01 -8.08 7.08
C PHE A 77 4.72 -6.97 7.88
N ILE A 78 4.15 -6.62 9.03
CA ILE A 78 4.73 -5.61 9.92
C ILE A 78 4.89 -6.24 11.30
N TYR A 79 6.07 -6.12 11.86
CA TYR A 79 6.35 -6.49 13.24
C TYR A 79 6.98 -5.30 13.96
N SER A 80 6.42 -4.93 15.07
CA SER A 80 6.99 -3.89 15.94
C SER A 80 7.10 -4.39 17.38
N SER A 81 8.15 -3.98 18.05
CA SER A 81 8.39 -4.26 19.45
C SER A 81 8.96 -3.02 20.12
N PHE A 82 8.33 -2.60 21.20
CA PHE A 82 8.75 -1.47 22.01
C PHE A 82 8.97 -1.93 23.45
N LYS A 83 10.12 -1.54 24.01
CA LYS A 83 10.46 -1.82 25.41
C LYS A 83 10.30 -0.52 26.20
N PHE A 84 9.39 -0.54 27.15
CA PHE A 84 9.15 0.54 28.10
C PHE A 84 9.69 0.16 29.48
N ILE A 85 9.71 1.10 30.41
CA ILE A 85 10.05 0.82 31.80
C ILE A 85 8.90 -0.02 32.39
N GLY A 86 9.18 -1.24 32.81
CA GLY A 86 8.22 -2.15 33.43
C GLY A 86 7.42 -3.04 32.49
N TYR A 87 7.47 -2.83 31.16
CA TYR A 87 6.80 -3.72 30.21
C TYR A 87 7.36 -3.65 28.79
N LYS A 88 7.08 -4.70 28.02
CA LYS A 88 7.39 -4.82 26.60
C LYS A 88 6.10 -4.98 25.79
N GLU A 89 5.93 -4.17 24.78
CA GLU A 89 4.82 -4.26 23.83
C GLU A 89 5.31 -4.85 22.50
N GLN A 90 4.53 -5.77 21.95
CA GLN A 90 4.80 -6.41 20.68
C GLN A 90 3.52 -6.37 19.84
N PHE A 91 3.65 -5.92 18.61
CA PHE A 91 2.53 -5.82 17.68
C PHE A 91 2.91 -6.42 16.34
N GLY A 92 2.03 -7.22 15.77
CA GLY A 92 2.22 -7.87 14.49
C GLY A 92 1.03 -7.64 13.57
N VAL A 93 1.30 -7.53 12.29
CA VAL A 93 0.31 -7.42 11.22
C VAL A 93 0.68 -8.34 10.08
N ALA A 94 -0.30 -9.06 9.55
CA ALA A 94 -0.21 -9.75 8.28
C ALA A 94 -1.44 -9.39 7.46
N GLY A 95 -1.25 -8.87 6.26
CA GLY A 95 -2.35 -8.37 5.45
C GLY A 95 -2.21 -8.66 3.97
N LEU A 96 -3.32 -8.52 3.28
CA LEU A 96 -3.41 -8.53 1.83
C LEU A 96 -3.78 -7.12 1.36
N ASN A 97 -3.23 -6.71 0.25
CA ASN A 97 -3.57 -5.46 -0.39
C ASN A 97 -3.77 -5.59 -1.90
N VAL A 98 -4.54 -4.68 -2.44
CA VAL A 98 -4.55 -4.35 -3.87
C VAL A 98 -4.17 -2.89 -3.99
N PHE A 99 -3.53 -2.50 -5.08
CA PHE A 99 -3.21 -1.10 -5.32
C PHE A 99 -3.50 -0.70 -6.76
N GLY A 100 -3.87 0.56 -6.91
CA GLY A 100 -3.94 1.26 -8.20
C GLY A 100 -3.04 2.47 -8.18
N ARG A 101 -2.31 2.69 -9.26
CA ARG A 101 -1.43 3.85 -9.45
C ARG A 101 -1.78 4.57 -10.72
N VAL A 102 -1.84 5.90 -10.63
CA VAL A 102 -1.98 6.80 -11.78
C VAL A 102 -0.72 7.62 -11.86
N TYR A 103 -0.10 7.64 -13.03
CA TYR A 103 1.14 8.38 -13.32
C TYR A 103 0.80 9.61 -14.15
N PRO A 104 0.54 10.79 -13.55
CA PRO A 104 0.35 12.02 -14.31
C PRO A 104 1.62 12.46 -15.04
N ILE A 105 2.78 12.08 -14.51
CA ILE A 105 4.11 12.29 -15.09
C ILE A 105 4.87 10.97 -14.93
N ASP A 106 5.81 10.66 -15.80
CA ASP A 106 6.50 9.35 -15.88
C ASP A 106 7.09 8.84 -14.56
N TYR A 107 7.51 9.75 -13.69
CA TYR A 107 8.18 9.40 -12.44
C TYR A 107 7.34 9.64 -11.19
N LEU A 108 6.22 10.36 -11.30
CA LEU A 108 5.35 10.65 -10.16
C LEU A 108 4.03 9.91 -10.29
N PHE A 109 3.54 9.36 -9.19
CA PHE A 109 2.25 8.68 -9.18
C PHE A 109 1.41 9.03 -7.95
N LEU A 110 0.11 8.94 -8.16
CA LEU A 110 -0.88 8.86 -7.10
C LEU A 110 -1.25 7.40 -6.90
N GLN A 111 -1.45 6.99 -5.67
CA GLN A 111 -1.79 5.62 -5.31
C GLN A 111 -3.02 5.57 -4.42
N ILE A 112 -3.85 4.58 -4.67
CA ILE A 112 -4.87 4.12 -3.73
C ILE A 112 -4.64 2.63 -3.46
N GLN A 113 -4.72 2.25 -2.17
CA GLN A 113 -4.37 0.89 -1.75
C GLN A 113 -5.29 0.44 -0.61
N PRO A 114 -6.42 -0.21 -0.92
CA PRO A 114 -7.20 -0.93 0.08
C PRO A 114 -6.44 -2.15 0.60
N GLU A 115 -6.57 -2.37 1.91
CA GLU A 115 -5.91 -3.45 2.64
C GLU A 115 -6.85 -4.12 3.63
N ALA A 116 -6.64 -5.40 3.83
CA ALA A 116 -7.22 -6.19 4.92
C ALA A 116 -6.09 -6.73 5.80
N ASN A 117 -5.94 -6.15 6.98
CA ASN A 117 -4.83 -6.38 7.89
C ASN A 117 -5.28 -7.22 9.09
N TYR A 118 -4.77 -8.44 9.23
CA TYR A 118 -4.92 -9.24 10.43
C TYR A 118 -3.90 -8.78 11.46
N THR A 119 -4.39 -8.27 12.58
CA THR A 119 -3.57 -7.69 13.63
C THR A 119 -3.58 -8.53 14.89
N TRP A 120 -2.43 -8.64 15.55
CA TRP A 120 -2.28 -9.26 16.85
C TRP A 120 -1.25 -8.50 17.67
N GLY A 121 -1.33 -8.61 18.98
CA GLY A 121 -0.37 -7.97 19.86
C GLY A 121 -0.33 -8.62 21.22
N LYS A 122 0.71 -8.30 21.96
CA LYS A 122 0.83 -8.67 23.38
C LYS A 122 1.66 -7.64 24.13
N GLN A 123 1.29 -7.47 25.38
CA GLN A 123 2.00 -6.66 26.35
C GLN A 123 2.49 -7.58 27.46
N ARG A 124 3.79 -7.61 27.71
CA ARG A 124 4.40 -8.42 28.73
C ARG A 124 5.05 -7.52 29.77
N TYR A 125 4.68 -7.68 31.01
CA TYR A 125 5.21 -6.96 32.15
C TYR A 125 6.42 -7.68 32.75
N ASP A 126 7.26 -6.92 33.44
CA ASP A 126 8.49 -7.47 34.09
C ASP A 126 8.16 -8.40 35.28
N ASP A 127 6.98 -8.30 35.85
CA ASP A 127 6.44 -9.23 36.87
C ASP A 127 5.98 -10.57 36.32
N GLY A 128 6.05 -10.76 34.99
CA GLY A 128 5.66 -11.96 34.28
C GLY A 128 4.21 -11.97 33.78
N ALA A 129 3.40 -10.96 34.10
CA ALA A 129 2.05 -10.85 33.57
C ALA A 129 2.07 -10.62 32.06
N GLU A 130 1.23 -11.31 31.30
CA GLU A 130 1.08 -11.17 29.86
C GLU A 130 -0.38 -10.89 29.50
N TYR A 131 -0.60 -9.75 28.83
CA TYR A 131 -1.91 -9.38 28.27
C TYR A 131 -1.83 -9.50 26.75
N LYS A 132 -2.74 -10.31 26.16
CA LYS A 132 -2.86 -10.48 24.72
C LYS A 132 -3.94 -9.54 24.20
N LEU A 133 -3.62 -8.80 23.14
CA LEU A 133 -4.64 -8.06 22.39
C LEU A 133 -5.47 -9.04 21.55
N ASP A 134 -6.77 -8.80 21.48
CA ASP A 134 -7.66 -9.57 20.63
C ASP A 134 -7.22 -9.46 19.16
N LYS A 135 -7.12 -10.61 18.54
CA LYS A 135 -6.81 -10.71 17.12
C LYS A 135 -8.01 -10.19 16.32
N LYS A 136 -7.76 -9.30 15.35
CA LYS A 136 -8.82 -8.70 14.55
C LYS A 136 -8.35 -8.41 13.13
N VAL A 137 -9.27 -8.54 12.18
CA VAL A 137 -9.07 -8.03 10.82
C VAL A 137 -9.45 -6.55 10.82
N VAL A 138 -8.52 -5.71 10.40
CA VAL A 138 -8.65 -4.25 10.36
C VAL A 138 -8.53 -3.81 8.92
N PRO A 139 -9.58 -3.24 8.32
CA PRO A 139 -9.49 -2.65 7.00
C PRO A 139 -8.73 -1.33 7.07
N SER A 140 -7.89 -1.05 6.08
CA SER A 140 -7.22 0.22 5.85
C SER A 140 -7.41 0.64 4.40
N LEU A 141 -7.43 1.93 4.14
CA LEU A 141 -7.45 2.49 2.80
C LEU A 141 -6.35 3.54 2.69
N LEU A 142 -5.24 3.15 2.09
CA LEU A 142 -4.12 4.07 1.93
C LEU A 142 -4.30 4.93 0.69
N GLY A 143 -4.26 6.25 0.87
CA GLY A 143 -4.06 7.22 -0.20
C GLY A 143 -2.61 7.68 -0.16
N GLY A 144 -1.96 7.76 -1.32
CA GLY A 144 -0.55 8.13 -1.35
C GLY A 144 -0.12 8.87 -2.61
N VAL A 145 0.99 9.56 -2.47
CA VAL A 145 1.74 10.14 -3.59
C VAL A 145 3.15 9.55 -3.56
N GLY A 146 3.72 9.27 -4.72
CA GLY A 146 5.02 8.65 -4.78
C GLY A 146 5.82 9.00 -6.01
N ALA A 147 7.09 8.62 -5.97
CA ALA A 147 8.01 8.71 -7.07
C ALA A 147 8.60 7.34 -7.40
N ALA A 148 8.73 7.06 -8.69
CA ALA A 148 9.42 5.92 -9.24
C ALA A 148 10.69 6.39 -9.92
N ILE A 149 11.83 6.22 -9.27
CA ILE A 149 13.13 6.69 -9.75
C ILE A 149 13.82 5.54 -10.47
N PRO A 150 14.00 5.60 -11.80
CA PRO A 150 14.64 4.53 -12.55
C PRO A 150 16.04 4.24 -12.02
N ALA A 151 16.33 2.94 -11.83
CA ALA A 151 17.61 2.47 -11.34
C ALA A 151 17.89 1.06 -11.87
N GLY A 152 18.87 0.93 -12.73
CA GLY A 152 19.23 -0.34 -13.34
C GLY A 152 18.08 -0.93 -14.15
N ARG A 153 17.66 -2.16 -13.82
CA ARG A 153 16.57 -2.90 -14.50
C ARG A 153 15.20 -2.70 -13.81
N GLY A 154 15.05 -1.68 -13.02
CA GLY A 154 13.84 -1.40 -12.27
C GLY A 154 13.78 0.05 -11.81
N ALA A 155 13.08 0.30 -10.72
CA ALA A 155 12.95 1.64 -10.13
C ALA A 155 12.92 1.58 -8.60
N PHE A 156 13.57 2.53 -7.94
CA PHE A 156 13.33 2.83 -6.54
C PHE A 156 11.98 3.53 -6.39
N ILE A 157 11.21 3.06 -5.45
CA ILE A 157 9.88 3.60 -5.15
C ILE A 157 9.94 4.29 -3.79
N VAL A 158 9.51 5.53 -3.76
CA VAL A 158 9.31 6.29 -2.53
C VAL A 158 7.85 6.74 -2.51
N THR A 159 7.13 6.43 -1.44
CA THR A 159 5.71 6.77 -1.34
C THR A 159 5.43 7.40 0.02
N ALA A 160 4.77 8.55 0.03
CA ALA A 160 4.14 9.12 1.21
C ALA A 160 2.67 8.68 1.23
N ASN A 161 2.27 7.99 2.27
CA ASN A 161 0.94 7.39 2.43
C ASN A 161 0.22 7.94 3.65
N TYR A 162 -1.11 7.88 3.60
CA TYR A 162 -1.98 8.22 4.69
C TYR A 162 -3.17 7.24 4.71
N ASP A 163 -3.54 6.74 5.90
CA ASP A 163 -4.72 5.88 6.04
C ASP A 163 -5.99 6.74 6.10
N LEU A 164 -6.78 6.68 5.03
CA LEU A 164 -8.00 7.47 4.89
C LEU A 164 -9.14 6.98 5.81
N LEU A 165 -9.14 5.71 6.20
CA LEU A 165 -10.15 5.15 7.11
C LEU A 165 -9.86 5.48 8.57
N GLN A 166 -8.60 5.67 8.95
CA GLN A 166 -8.17 6.00 10.31
C GLN A 166 -8.81 5.10 11.38
N ASN A 167 -8.87 3.80 11.10
CA ASN A 167 -9.40 2.86 12.09
C ASN A 167 -8.52 2.92 13.34
N GLU A 168 -9.13 2.91 14.53
CA GLU A 168 -8.41 2.98 15.82
C GLU A 168 -7.34 1.90 15.99
N ARG A 169 -7.53 0.75 15.33
CA ARG A 169 -6.56 -0.36 15.32
C ARG A 169 -5.72 -0.45 14.05
N SER A 170 -5.75 0.60 13.21
CA SER A 170 -4.91 0.65 12.02
C SER A 170 -3.43 0.60 12.40
N PRO A 171 -2.62 -0.22 11.72
CA PRO A 171 -1.18 -0.27 11.96
C PRO A 171 -0.46 1.02 11.58
N TYR A 172 -1.10 1.91 10.86
CA TYR A 172 -0.54 3.15 10.32
C TYR A 172 -0.83 4.38 11.19
N GLY A 173 -1.79 4.27 12.11
CA GLY A 173 -2.23 5.39 12.93
C GLY A 173 -2.84 6.54 12.11
N SER A 174 -2.86 7.74 12.67
CA SER A 174 -3.43 8.95 12.07
C SER A 174 -2.37 9.92 11.51
N ARG A 175 -1.22 9.41 11.09
CA ARG A 175 -0.10 10.21 10.57
C ARG A 175 0.28 9.74 9.18
N ALA A 176 0.80 10.67 8.37
CA ALA A 176 1.46 10.29 7.12
C ALA A 176 2.75 9.51 7.43
N PHE A 177 3.02 8.51 6.62
CA PHE A 177 4.21 7.67 6.74
C PHE A 177 4.83 7.43 5.36
N PHE A 178 6.11 7.09 5.35
CA PHE A 178 6.87 6.86 4.12
C PHE A 178 7.19 5.39 3.96
N ASN A 179 7.06 4.91 2.73
CA ASN A 179 7.53 3.60 2.30
C ASN A 179 8.63 3.77 1.27
N PHE A 180 9.63 2.91 1.38
CA PHE A 180 10.74 2.82 0.44
C PHE A 180 10.78 1.39 -0.10
N GLY A 181 11.03 1.25 -1.39
CA GLY A 181 11.05 -0.05 -2.02
C GLY A 181 11.77 -0.05 -3.34
N TYR A 182 11.76 -1.20 -3.99
CA TYR A 182 12.29 -1.39 -5.33
C TYR A 182 11.37 -2.30 -6.14
N ASN A 183 11.11 -1.91 -7.38
CA ASN A 183 10.35 -2.70 -8.33
C ASN A 183 11.24 -3.11 -9.50
N PHE A 184 11.27 -4.39 -9.81
CA PHE A 184 11.90 -4.98 -10.98
C PHE A 184 10.92 -5.04 -12.15
N GLY A 185 11.38 -4.93 -13.40
CA GLY A 185 10.54 -4.96 -14.60
C GLY A 185 9.77 -3.64 -14.83
N PHE A 186 10.32 -2.53 -14.41
CA PHE A 186 9.67 -1.21 -14.49
C PHE A 186 10.09 -0.47 -15.76
#